data_7b042f063616961dc05186ed2e627409
#
_entry.id   7b042f063616961dc05186ed2e627409
#
_cell.length_a   1.000
_cell.length_b   1.000
_cell.length_c   1.000
_cell.angle_alpha   90.00
_cell.angle_beta   90.00
_cell.angle_gamma   90.00
#
_symmetry.space_group_name_H-M   'P 1'
#
loop_
_entity.id
_entity.type
_entity.pdbx_description
1 polymer ?
#
loop_
_entity_poly.entity_id
_entity_poly.type
_entity_poly.pdbx_seq_one_letter_code
_entity_poly.pdbx_strand_id
1 'polypeptide(L)'
;MQTNLLPLSKLNKGQKGIVRQIDEQLLPHDVELEAGELERQILEIGIIENVELKVLHFGLINRDPIAVQVGGDGTTIAIRRNESEIILVEPIK
;
A
#
# COMPACT_ATOMS: atom_id res chain seq x y z
N MET A 1 7.94 -21.63 -6.45
CA MET A 1 7.01 -21.39 -5.33
C MET A 1 6.25 -20.09 -5.56
N GLN A 2 4.96 -20.16 -5.50
CA GLN A 2 4.15 -18.95 -5.72
C GLN A 2 4.07 -18.13 -4.45
N THR A 3 4.26 -16.83 -4.61
CA THR A 3 4.11 -15.88 -3.52
C THR A 3 2.71 -15.31 -3.59
N ASN A 4 1.95 -15.40 -2.50
CA ASN A 4 0.63 -14.81 -2.45
C ASN A 4 0.76 -13.32 -2.14
N LEU A 5 0.43 -12.50 -3.14
CA LEU A 5 0.45 -11.05 -2.98
C LEU A 5 -0.97 -10.56 -2.75
N LEU A 6 -1.09 -9.60 -1.84
CA LEU A 6 -2.36 -8.96 -1.54
C LEU A 6 -2.22 -7.46 -1.71
N PRO A 7 -3.30 -6.77 -2.13
CA PRO A 7 -3.31 -5.32 -2.02
C PRO A 7 -3.13 -4.91 -0.56
N LEU A 8 -2.43 -3.82 -0.33
CA LEU A 8 -2.22 -3.31 1.03
C LEU A 8 -3.55 -3.16 1.78
N SER A 9 -4.61 -2.79 1.07
CA SER A 9 -5.93 -2.61 1.67
C SER A 9 -6.51 -3.89 2.28
N LYS A 10 -5.97 -5.05 1.93
CA LYS A 10 -6.46 -6.33 2.45
C LYS A 10 -5.72 -6.80 3.70
N LEU A 11 -4.67 -6.12 4.11
CA LEU A 11 -4.01 -6.46 5.37
C LEU A 11 -4.87 -6.04 6.55
N ASN A 12 -4.75 -6.77 7.66
CA ASN A 12 -5.45 -6.45 8.88
C ASN A 12 -4.65 -5.48 9.74
N LYS A 13 -5.33 -4.81 10.67
CA LYS A 13 -4.67 -3.94 11.63
C LYS A 13 -3.59 -4.73 12.38
N GLY A 14 -2.40 -4.15 12.44
CA GLY A 14 -1.25 -4.78 13.09
C GLY A 14 -0.46 -5.74 12.22
N GLN A 15 -0.97 -6.06 11.04
CA GLN A 15 -0.29 -7.00 10.13
C GLN A 15 0.79 -6.29 9.35
N LYS A 16 1.87 -7.02 9.08
CA LYS A 16 3.00 -6.52 8.29
C LYS A 16 3.01 -7.17 6.91
N GLY A 17 3.58 -6.47 5.95
CA GLY A 17 3.81 -7.01 4.62
C GLY A 17 5.02 -6.37 3.99
N ILE A 18 5.60 -7.04 3.02
CA ILE A 18 6.73 -6.51 2.24
C ILE A 18 6.21 -6.11 0.88
N VAL A 19 6.50 -4.88 0.47
CA VAL A 19 6.08 -4.39 -0.85
C VAL A 19 6.83 -5.18 -1.93
N ARG A 20 6.06 -5.80 -2.84
CA ARG A 20 6.64 -6.59 -3.92
C ARG A 20 6.37 -5.98 -5.29
N GLN A 21 5.28 -5.23 -5.42
CA GLN A 21 4.88 -4.69 -6.72
C GLN A 21 3.96 -3.50 -6.53
N ILE A 22 4.08 -2.51 -7.40
CA ILE A 22 3.15 -1.40 -7.48
C ILE A 22 2.57 -1.42 -8.90
N ASP A 23 1.25 -1.58 -9.02
CA ASP A 23 0.61 -1.82 -10.31
C ASP A 23 -0.63 -0.93 -10.48
N GLU A 24 -0.47 0.19 -11.19
CA GLU A 24 -1.55 1.13 -11.44
C GLU A 24 -2.70 0.53 -12.23
N GLN A 25 -2.46 -0.55 -12.97
CA GLN A 25 -3.52 -1.17 -13.77
C GLN A 25 -4.60 -1.80 -12.91
N LEU A 26 -4.35 -1.96 -11.60
CA LEU A 26 -5.33 -2.48 -10.67
C LEU A 26 -6.37 -1.44 -10.26
N LEU A 27 -6.19 -0.17 -10.64
CA LEU A 27 -7.16 0.87 -10.32
C LEU A 27 -8.44 0.68 -11.14
N PRO A 28 -9.61 1.06 -10.56
CA PRO A 28 -10.84 1.08 -11.32
C PRO A 28 -10.72 2.00 -12.54
N HIS A 29 -11.41 1.66 -13.62
CA HIS A 29 -11.34 2.40 -14.88
C HIS A 29 -11.89 3.82 -14.78
N ASP A 30 -12.69 4.10 -13.76
CA ASP A 30 -13.26 5.43 -13.57
C ASP A 30 -12.34 6.41 -12.87
N VAL A 31 -11.14 5.97 -12.48
CA VAL A 31 -10.15 6.86 -11.87
C VAL A 31 -9.35 7.53 -12.99
N GLU A 32 -9.46 8.86 -13.08
CA GLU A 32 -8.74 9.63 -14.09
C GLU A 32 -7.39 10.05 -13.55
N LEU A 33 -6.36 9.37 -14.01
CA LEU A 33 -4.98 9.69 -13.66
C LEU A 33 -4.11 9.51 -14.90
N GLU A 34 -3.08 10.35 -15.00
CA GLU A 34 -2.07 10.13 -16.03
C GLU A 34 -1.28 8.88 -15.71
N ALA A 35 -0.87 8.17 -16.77
CA ALA A 35 -0.10 6.96 -16.61
C ALA A 35 1.18 7.23 -15.79
N GLY A 36 1.41 6.43 -14.76
CA GLY A 36 2.58 6.53 -13.90
C GLY A 36 2.48 7.57 -12.81
N GLU A 37 1.44 8.39 -12.79
CA GLU A 37 1.35 9.47 -11.80
C GLU A 37 1.18 8.94 -10.38
N LEU A 38 0.27 8.00 -10.18
CA LEU A 38 0.03 7.46 -8.84
C LEU A 38 1.23 6.66 -8.36
N GLU A 39 1.81 5.86 -9.24
CA GLU A 39 3.01 5.10 -8.91
C GLU A 39 4.14 6.03 -8.49
N ARG A 40 4.33 7.15 -9.22
CA ARG A 40 5.35 8.13 -8.86
C ARG A 40 5.08 8.73 -7.48
N GLN A 41 3.83 9.06 -7.17
CA GLN A 41 3.47 9.61 -5.86
C GLN A 41 3.79 8.62 -4.75
N ILE A 42 3.52 7.35 -4.96
CA ILE A 42 3.82 6.30 -3.98
C ILE A 42 5.32 6.20 -3.75
N LEU A 43 6.10 6.24 -4.81
CA LEU A 43 7.56 6.19 -4.69
C LEU A 43 8.10 7.41 -3.94
N GLU A 44 7.53 8.58 -4.19
CA GLU A 44 7.97 9.82 -3.54
C GLU A 44 7.76 9.81 -2.03
N ILE A 45 6.75 9.09 -1.55
CA ILE A 45 6.51 9.00 -0.10
C ILE A 45 7.31 7.87 0.55
N GLY A 46 8.17 7.19 -0.21
CA GLY A 46 9.10 6.22 0.35
C GLY A 46 8.66 4.77 0.27
N ILE A 47 7.58 4.49 -0.45
CA ILE A 47 7.10 3.11 -0.62
C ILE A 47 7.71 2.54 -1.87
N ILE A 48 8.73 1.71 -1.70
CA ILE A 48 9.47 1.09 -2.80
C ILE A 48 9.47 -0.42 -2.61
N GLU A 49 9.87 -1.14 -3.65
CA GLU A 49 9.98 -2.60 -3.55
C GLU A 49 10.89 -3.01 -2.40
N ASN A 50 10.48 -4.07 -1.73
CA ASN A 50 11.19 -4.70 -0.61
C ASN A 50 11.11 -3.93 0.71
N VAL A 51 10.39 -2.81 0.77
CA VAL A 51 10.20 -2.11 2.03
C VAL A 51 9.10 -2.83 2.84
N GLU A 52 9.29 -2.89 4.15
CA GLU A 52 8.29 -3.47 5.04
C GLU A 52 7.28 -2.42 5.46
N LEU A 53 6.00 -2.78 5.42
CA LEU A 53 4.91 -1.92 5.89
C LEU A 53 4.15 -2.63 6.99
N LYS A 54 3.73 -1.87 7.99
CA LYS A 54 2.85 -2.38 9.04
C LYS A 54 1.59 -1.52 9.09
N VAL A 55 0.43 -2.15 9.01
CA VAL A 55 -0.84 -1.42 9.11
C VAL A 55 -1.09 -1.08 10.56
N LEU A 56 -1.18 0.21 10.86
CA LEU A 56 -1.41 0.69 12.22
C LEU A 56 -2.90 0.81 12.52
N HIS A 57 -3.64 1.45 11.64
CA HIS A 57 -5.10 1.52 11.78
C HIS A 57 -5.71 2.02 10.48
N PHE A 58 -7.04 1.87 10.39
CA PHE A 58 -7.82 2.33 9.25
C PHE A 58 -8.63 3.56 9.64
N GLY A 59 -8.86 4.42 8.65
CA GLY A 59 -9.70 5.59 8.86
C GLY A 59 -11.16 5.20 9.09
N LEU A 60 -11.94 6.14 9.58
CA LEU A 60 -13.32 5.88 9.99
C LEU A 60 -14.31 5.81 8.82
N ILE A 61 -13.97 6.45 7.70
CA ILE A 61 -14.87 6.49 6.55
C ILE A 61 -14.34 5.55 5.47
N ASN A 62 -15.00 4.41 5.29
CA ASN A 62 -14.64 3.38 4.30
C ASN A 62 -13.18 2.90 4.45
N ARG A 63 -12.69 2.88 5.71
CA ARG A 63 -11.33 2.45 6.02
C ARG A 63 -10.26 3.33 5.36
N ASP A 64 -10.59 4.56 5.06
CA ASP A 64 -9.70 5.48 4.34
C ASP A 64 -9.46 6.73 5.22
N PRO A 65 -8.24 7.22 5.33
CA PRO A 65 -6.98 6.63 4.84
C PRO A 65 -6.48 5.50 5.74
N ILE A 66 -5.47 4.80 5.26
CA ILE A 66 -4.82 3.73 6.03
C ILE A 66 -3.52 4.29 6.60
N ALA A 67 -3.36 4.24 7.92
CA ALA A 67 -2.11 4.64 8.55
C ALA A 67 -1.16 3.45 8.57
N VAL A 68 0.02 3.61 7.97
CA VAL A 68 1.02 2.56 7.92
C VAL A 68 2.37 3.06 8.45
N GLN A 69 3.11 2.15 9.06
CA GLN A 69 4.49 2.39 9.46
C GLN A 69 5.40 1.84 8.38
N VAL A 70 6.31 2.67 7.89
CA VAL A 70 7.19 2.32 6.77
C VAL A 70 8.58 2.02 7.30
N GLY A 71 9.08 0.83 6.97
CA GLY A 71 10.42 0.41 7.39
C GLY A 71 10.51 0.17 8.88
N GLY A 72 11.73 -0.02 9.36
CA GLY A 72 11.98 -0.28 10.77
C GLY A 72 12.21 0.95 11.62
N ASP A 73 12.21 2.14 11.02
CA ASP A 73 12.50 3.38 11.74
C ASP A 73 11.27 4.05 12.34
N GLY A 74 10.09 3.52 12.08
CA GLY A 74 8.88 4.02 12.69
C GLY A 74 8.21 5.18 11.96
N THR A 75 8.62 5.50 10.75
CA THR A 75 7.96 6.54 9.98
C THR A 75 6.52 6.15 9.66
N THR A 76 5.58 7.02 10.05
CA THR A 76 4.16 6.77 9.81
C THR A 76 3.64 7.67 8.71
N ILE A 77 2.95 7.06 7.73
CA ILE A 77 2.33 7.80 6.64
C ILE A 77 0.88 7.37 6.47
N ALA A 78 0.09 8.23 5.84
CA ALA A 78 -1.29 7.93 5.52
C ALA A 78 -1.38 7.57 4.03
N ILE A 79 -1.96 6.41 3.74
CA ILE A 79 -2.12 5.91 2.39
C ILE A 79 -3.59 6.03 2.01
N ARG A 80 -3.87 6.66 0.89
CA ARG A 80 -5.24 6.74 0.39
C ARG A 80 -5.69 5.40 -0.17
N ARG A 81 -7.01 5.21 -0.19
CA ARG A 81 -7.59 3.94 -0.63
C ARG A 81 -7.10 3.53 -2.03
N ASN A 82 -7.12 4.47 -3.00
CA ASN A 82 -6.68 4.13 -4.36
C ASN A 82 -5.22 3.68 -4.38
N GLU A 83 -4.38 4.34 -3.58
CA GLU A 83 -2.98 3.95 -3.48
C GLU A 83 -2.84 2.55 -2.88
N SER A 84 -3.63 2.26 -1.85
CA SER A 84 -3.54 0.95 -1.17
C SER A 84 -3.98 -0.21 -2.07
N GLU A 85 -4.83 0.07 -3.06
CA GLU A 85 -5.30 -0.97 -3.98
C GLU A 85 -4.23 -1.42 -4.96
N ILE A 86 -3.25 -0.58 -5.25
CA ILE A 86 -2.23 -0.89 -6.25
C ILE A 86 -0.89 -1.29 -5.64
N ILE A 87 -0.75 -1.19 -4.32
CA ILE A 87 0.46 -1.64 -3.63
C ILE A 87 0.25 -3.09 -3.24
N LEU A 88 0.98 -3.99 -3.91
CA LEU A 88 0.89 -5.41 -3.62
C LEU A 88 1.97 -5.81 -2.64
N VAL A 89 1.57 -6.47 -1.57
CA VAL A 89 2.47 -6.85 -0.49
C VAL A 89 2.41 -8.35 -0.25
N GLU A 90 3.54 -8.87 0.22
CA GLU A 90 3.65 -10.24 0.70
C GLU A 90 3.46 -10.21 2.22
N PRO A 91 2.37 -10.81 2.74
CA PRO A 91 2.14 -10.77 4.19
C PRO A 91 3.24 -11.48 4.95
N ILE A 92 3.62 -10.92 6.09
CA ILE A 92 4.59 -11.50 7.01
C ILE A 92 3.83 -12.01 8.22
N LYS A 93 4.14 -13.21 8.61
CA LYS A 93 3.52 -13.78 9.82
C LYS A 93 4.20 -13.26 11.07
#